data_f7c7ab9895cf2d1198076746bb371f0f
#
_entry.id   f7c7ab9895cf2d1198076746bb371f0f
#
_cell.length_a   1.000
_cell.length_b   1.000
_cell.length_c   1.000
_cell.angle_alpha   90.00
_cell.angle_beta   90.00
_cell.angle_gamma   90.00
#
_symmetry.space_group_name_H-M   'P 1'
#
loop_
_entity.id
_entity.type
_entity.pdbx_description
1 polymer ?
#
loop_
_entity_poly.entity_id
_entity_poly.type
_entity_poly.pdbx_seq_one_letter_code
_entity_poly.pdbx_strand_id
1 'polypeptide(L)'
;MLISDVDWSARTISITQHKTGVPLELPLLDDIGWAVIDYLRGGRPKAATCPQLFVRQVAPFDAFGATANLTNILIRRARGAGIRAPRDHKTLHSLRHALAKRLPGQEVPIEDISRILGHVDRRTTSIYLRMDVDSLSACALDPAVIA
;
A
#
# COMPACT_ATOMS: atom_id res chain seq x y z
N MET A 1 -5.93 8.90 8.26
CA MET A 1 -5.38 8.08 9.35
C MET A 1 -5.02 8.99 10.50
N LEU A 2 -5.51 8.69 11.70
CA LEU A 2 -5.24 9.41 12.95
C LEU A 2 -4.08 8.73 13.71
N ILE A 3 -3.52 9.41 14.68
CA ILE A 3 -2.54 8.79 15.60
C ILE A 3 -3.20 7.65 16.39
N SER A 4 -4.49 7.82 16.76
CA SER A 4 -5.29 6.81 17.47
C SER A 4 -5.63 5.57 16.64
N ASP A 5 -5.45 5.61 15.32
CA ASP A 5 -5.70 4.45 14.46
C ASP A 5 -4.58 3.40 14.55
N VAL A 6 -3.50 3.71 15.26
CA VAL A 6 -2.40 2.77 15.54
C VAL A 6 -2.59 2.21 16.93
N ASP A 7 -2.97 0.94 17.03
CA ASP A 7 -3.03 0.21 18.29
C ASP A 7 -1.72 -0.53 18.53
N TRP A 8 -0.93 0.01 19.44
CA TRP A 8 0.39 -0.52 19.81
C TRP A 8 0.28 -1.82 20.62
N SER A 9 -0.80 -1.97 21.41
CA SER A 9 -1.02 -3.14 22.25
C SER A 9 -1.51 -4.32 21.43
N ALA A 10 -2.48 -4.10 20.56
CA ALA A 10 -2.99 -5.10 19.62
C ALA A 10 -2.06 -5.32 18.42
N ARG A 11 -1.07 -4.41 18.21
CA ARG A 11 -0.17 -4.40 17.04
C ARG A 11 -0.94 -4.36 15.73
N THR A 12 -1.92 -3.46 15.63
CA THR A 12 -2.75 -3.27 14.44
C THR A 12 -2.83 -1.80 14.03
N ILE A 13 -3.19 -1.59 12.77
CA ILE A 13 -3.48 -0.27 12.20
C ILE A 13 -4.88 -0.34 11.60
N SER A 14 -5.77 0.53 12.07
CA SER A 14 -7.12 0.68 11.53
C SER A 14 -7.14 1.76 10.44
N ILE A 15 -7.67 1.42 9.28
CA ILE A 15 -7.76 2.35 8.14
C ILE A 15 -9.18 2.31 7.60
N THR A 16 -9.84 3.47 7.51
CA THR A 16 -11.08 3.58 6.76
C THR A 16 -10.76 3.91 5.30
N GLN A 17 -11.15 3.03 4.40
CA GLN A 17 -10.92 3.24 2.98
C GLN A 17 -11.77 4.39 2.46
N HIS A 18 -11.13 5.45 1.97
CA HIS A 18 -11.82 6.68 1.54
C HIS A 18 -12.86 6.44 0.43
N LYS A 19 -12.61 5.49 -0.48
CA LYS A 19 -13.47 5.24 -1.64
C LYS A 19 -14.70 4.39 -1.31
N THR A 20 -14.57 3.47 -0.37
CA THR A 20 -15.61 2.46 -0.06
C THR A 20 -16.22 2.64 1.33
N GLY A 21 -15.60 3.44 2.20
CA GLY A 21 -16.00 3.58 3.60
C GLY A 21 -15.74 2.34 4.46
N VAL A 22 -15.20 1.27 3.87
CA VAL A 22 -15.00 0.00 4.57
C VAL A 22 -13.81 0.11 5.52
N PRO A 23 -13.98 -0.22 6.81
CA PRO A 23 -12.86 -0.31 7.74
C PRO A 23 -11.98 -1.49 7.37
N LEU A 24 -10.68 -1.30 7.43
CA LEU A 24 -9.65 -2.30 7.20
C LEU A 24 -8.69 -2.27 8.39
N GLU A 25 -8.49 -3.43 8.99
CA GLU A 25 -7.49 -3.62 10.03
C GLU A 25 -6.30 -4.40 9.47
N LEU A 26 -5.12 -3.86 9.63
CA LEU A 26 -3.86 -4.43 9.14
C LEU A 26 -2.91 -4.68 10.31
N PRO A 27 -2.08 -5.72 10.25
CA PRO A 27 -1.05 -5.94 11.26
C PRO A 27 -0.01 -4.81 11.20
N LEU A 28 0.37 -4.31 12.36
CA LEU A 28 1.48 -3.37 12.52
C LEU A 28 2.78 -4.16 12.56
N LEU A 29 3.46 -4.26 11.43
CA LEU A 29 4.77 -4.89 11.33
C LEU A 29 5.83 -4.07 12.09
N ASP A 30 6.87 -4.71 12.60
CA ASP A 30 7.88 -4.07 13.45
C ASP A 30 8.59 -2.91 12.75
N ASP A 31 8.98 -3.09 11.50
CA ASP A 31 9.64 -2.06 10.70
C ASP A 31 8.74 -0.83 10.47
N ILE A 32 7.44 -1.06 10.25
CA ILE A 32 6.45 0.01 10.13
C ILE A 32 6.26 0.70 11.47
N GLY A 33 6.13 -0.07 12.55
CA GLY A 33 6.01 0.46 13.92
C GLY A 33 7.17 1.36 14.29
N TRP A 34 8.39 0.91 14.07
CA TRP A 34 9.59 1.73 14.32
C TRP A 34 9.63 2.98 13.46
N ALA A 35 9.28 2.89 12.17
CA ALA A 35 9.23 4.06 11.29
C ALA A 35 8.18 5.09 11.75
N VAL A 36 7.04 4.64 12.28
CA VAL A 36 6.02 5.54 12.86
C VAL A 36 6.53 6.20 14.13
N ILE A 37 7.20 5.46 15.02
CA ILE A 37 7.81 6.01 16.24
C ILE A 37 8.86 7.07 15.92
N ASP A 38 9.76 6.78 14.99
CA ASP A 38 10.81 7.72 14.57
C ASP A 38 10.21 8.98 13.96
N TYR A 39 9.16 8.83 13.15
CA TYR A 39 8.44 9.97 12.60
C TYR A 39 7.78 10.81 13.71
N LEU A 40 7.13 10.21 14.69
CA LEU A 40 6.48 10.92 15.79
C LEU A 40 7.48 11.63 16.68
N ARG A 41 8.67 11.04 16.90
CA ARG A 41 9.72 11.61 17.74
C ARG A 41 10.49 12.75 17.08
N GLY A 42 10.84 12.60 15.81
CA GLY A 42 11.75 13.51 15.13
C GLY A 42 11.27 14.09 13.81
N GLY A 43 10.33 13.42 13.14
CA GLY A 43 9.85 13.82 11.82
C GLY A 43 8.59 14.67 11.84
N ARG A 44 7.72 14.48 12.81
CA ARG A 44 6.46 15.25 12.93
C ARG A 44 6.73 16.62 13.54
N PRO A 45 6.30 17.73 12.92
CA PRO A 45 6.44 19.05 13.49
C PRO A 45 5.79 19.15 14.88
N LYS A 46 6.54 19.59 15.89
CA LYS A 46 6.05 19.72 17.28
C LYS A 46 4.88 20.71 17.40
N ALA A 47 4.80 21.69 16.50
CA ALA A 47 3.72 22.66 16.45
C ALA A 47 2.42 22.12 15.80
N ALA A 48 2.43 20.91 15.28
CA ALA A 48 1.22 20.30 14.70
C ALA A 48 0.27 19.86 15.81
N THR A 49 -0.90 20.47 15.88
CA THR A 49 -1.94 20.23 16.90
C THR A 49 -3.03 19.26 16.42
N CYS A 50 -3.07 18.98 15.12
CA CYS A 50 -4.10 18.13 14.54
C CYS A 50 -3.88 16.63 14.87
N PRO A 51 -4.95 15.82 15.02
CA PRO A 51 -4.85 14.40 15.40
C PRO A 51 -4.36 13.47 14.29
N GLN A 52 -4.18 13.97 13.08
CA GLN A 52 -3.69 13.17 11.95
C GLN A 52 -2.24 12.73 12.18
N LEU A 53 -1.95 11.48 11.84
CA LEU A 53 -0.60 10.93 11.95
C LEU A 53 0.36 11.70 11.05
N PHE A 54 0.05 11.82 9.77
CA PHE A 54 0.89 12.51 8.81
C PHE A 54 0.40 13.94 8.56
N VAL A 55 1.33 14.89 8.68
CA VAL A 55 1.05 16.31 8.53
C VAL A 55 2.04 16.98 7.58
N ARG A 56 1.70 18.16 7.10
CA ARG A 56 2.60 18.98 6.28
C ARG A 56 3.80 19.43 7.12
N GLN A 57 4.96 19.53 6.48
CA GLN A 57 6.19 20.03 7.12
C GLN A 57 6.30 21.57 7.11
N VAL A 58 5.30 22.24 6.53
CA VAL A 58 5.25 23.70 6.40
C VAL A 58 4.01 24.20 7.12
N ALA A 59 4.14 25.33 7.83
CA ALA A 59 3.01 25.96 8.52
C ALA A 59 1.81 26.15 7.57
N PRO A 60 0.60 25.93 8.07
CA PRO A 60 0.18 25.75 9.46
C PRO A 60 0.31 24.31 10.01
N PHE A 61 1.08 23.40 9.38
CA PHE A 61 1.32 22.01 9.78
C PHE A 61 0.05 21.13 9.82
N ASP A 62 -0.90 21.46 8.98
CA ASP A 62 -2.17 20.76 8.86
C ASP A 62 -2.01 19.36 8.23
N ALA A 63 -3.05 18.55 8.36
CA ALA A 63 -3.17 17.29 7.64
C ALA A 63 -3.11 17.50 6.13
N PHE A 64 -2.70 16.45 5.41
CA PHE A 64 -2.81 16.45 3.96
C PHE A 64 -4.28 16.47 3.54
N GLY A 65 -4.63 17.38 2.65
CA GLY A 65 -5.97 17.42 2.06
C GLY A 65 -6.27 16.19 1.20
N ALA A 66 -7.55 15.93 0.94
CA ALA A 66 -8.00 14.79 0.14
C ALA A 66 -7.40 14.75 -1.28
N THR A 67 -7.03 15.91 -1.82
CA THR A 67 -6.41 16.05 -3.15
C THR A 67 -4.87 16.03 -3.12
N ALA A 68 -4.25 15.82 -1.96
CA ALA A 68 -2.81 15.84 -1.84
C ALA A 68 -2.17 14.71 -2.65
N ASN A 69 -1.33 15.08 -3.60
CA ASN A 69 -0.60 14.12 -4.41
C ASN A 69 0.71 13.71 -3.71
N LEU A 70 0.68 12.58 -3.02
CA LEU A 70 1.84 12.03 -2.32
C LEU A 70 2.82 11.28 -3.25
N THR A 71 2.48 11.14 -4.53
CA THR A 71 3.32 10.46 -5.54
C THR A 71 4.73 11.07 -5.64
N ASN A 72 4.85 12.38 -5.48
CA ASN A 72 6.14 13.07 -5.51
C ASN A 72 7.08 12.63 -4.37
N ILE A 73 6.53 12.26 -3.21
CA ILE A 73 7.31 11.73 -2.09
C ILE A 73 7.88 10.37 -2.48
N LEU A 74 7.04 9.49 -3.03
CA LEU A 74 7.47 8.18 -3.53
C LEU A 74 8.59 8.32 -4.59
N ILE A 75 8.38 9.17 -5.60
CA ILE A 75 9.35 9.39 -6.68
C ILE A 75 10.69 9.89 -6.12
N ARG A 76 10.66 10.83 -5.19
CA ARG A 76 11.87 11.37 -4.57
C ARG A 76 12.62 10.30 -3.79
N ARG A 77 11.93 9.48 -3.00
CA ARG A 77 12.52 8.40 -2.21
C ARG A 77 13.07 7.28 -3.09
N ALA A 78 12.32 6.83 -4.09
CA ALA A 78 12.78 5.85 -5.05
C ALA A 78 14.04 6.30 -5.78
N ARG A 79 14.09 7.58 -6.20
CA ARG A 79 15.25 8.17 -6.87
C ARG A 79 16.47 8.22 -5.92
N GLY A 80 16.28 8.60 -4.66
CA GLY A 80 17.34 8.60 -3.63
C GLY A 80 17.88 7.21 -3.33
N ALA A 81 17.06 6.17 -3.48
CA ALA A 81 17.44 4.76 -3.32
C ALA A 81 18.03 4.15 -4.62
N GLY A 82 18.25 4.94 -5.67
CA GLY A 82 18.77 4.45 -6.96
C GLY A 82 17.76 3.64 -7.78
N ILE A 83 16.51 3.58 -7.36
CA ILE A 83 15.46 2.81 -8.04
C ILE A 83 15.00 3.58 -9.28
N ARG A 84 15.27 3.02 -10.46
CA ARG A 84 14.78 3.54 -11.74
C ARG A 84 13.48 2.83 -12.10
N ALA A 85 12.34 3.46 -11.81
CA ALA A 85 11.06 2.96 -12.29
C ALA A 85 10.71 3.59 -13.66
N PRO A 86 10.10 2.84 -14.59
CA PRO A 86 9.53 3.39 -15.81
C PRO A 86 8.59 4.57 -15.50
N ARG A 87 8.47 5.53 -16.45
CA ARG A 87 7.68 6.76 -16.22
C ARG A 87 6.22 6.45 -15.84
N ASP A 88 5.66 5.40 -16.41
CA ASP A 88 4.25 5.03 -16.29
C ASP A 88 3.91 4.33 -14.97
N HIS A 89 4.91 3.89 -14.20
CA HIS A 89 4.74 3.13 -12.96
C HIS A 89 5.20 3.84 -11.69
N LYS A 90 5.31 5.19 -11.73
CA LYS A 90 5.79 6.00 -10.60
C LYS A 90 4.68 6.56 -9.73
N THR A 91 3.61 5.81 -9.50
CA THR A 91 2.48 6.25 -8.68
C THR A 91 2.30 5.37 -7.45
N LEU A 92 1.63 5.90 -6.42
CA LEU A 92 1.22 5.08 -5.27
C LEU A 92 0.33 3.91 -5.70
N HIS A 93 -0.41 4.07 -6.81
CA HIS A 93 -1.23 3.01 -7.38
C HIS A 93 -0.39 1.84 -7.90
N SER A 94 0.82 2.10 -8.41
CA SER A 94 1.75 1.05 -8.86
C SER A 94 2.21 0.15 -7.72
N LEU A 95 2.37 0.67 -6.51
CA LEU A 95 2.70 -0.15 -5.33
C LEU A 95 1.56 -1.11 -5.01
N ARG A 96 0.31 -0.64 -5.09
CA ARG A 96 -0.89 -1.46 -4.92
C ARG A 96 -0.97 -2.56 -5.97
N HIS A 97 -0.71 -2.24 -7.24
CA HIS A 97 -0.67 -3.22 -8.32
C HIS A 97 0.45 -4.25 -8.13
N ALA A 98 1.63 -3.82 -7.68
CA ALA A 98 2.73 -4.73 -7.38
C ALA A 98 2.38 -5.69 -6.25
N LEU A 99 1.73 -5.21 -5.19
CA LEU A 99 1.23 -6.06 -4.10
C LEU A 99 0.18 -7.05 -4.62
N ALA A 100 -0.81 -6.57 -5.39
CA ALA A 100 -1.86 -7.40 -5.96
C ALA A 100 -1.34 -8.53 -6.87
N LYS A 101 -0.21 -8.31 -7.55
CA LYS A 101 0.45 -9.35 -8.36
C LYS A 101 1.26 -10.36 -7.54
N ARG A 102 1.78 -9.96 -6.39
CA ARG A 102 2.63 -10.81 -5.55
C ARG A 102 1.83 -11.74 -4.63
N LEU A 103 0.66 -11.29 -4.16
CA LEU A 103 -0.14 -12.03 -3.19
C LEU A 103 -0.65 -13.38 -3.71
N PRO A 104 -1.14 -13.53 -4.96
CA PRO A 104 -1.60 -14.82 -5.48
C PRO A 104 -0.52 -15.91 -5.49
N GLY A 105 0.73 -15.54 -5.74
CA GLY A 105 1.87 -16.47 -5.75
C GLY A 105 2.31 -16.95 -4.36
N GLN A 106 1.64 -16.49 -3.28
CA GLN A 106 1.98 -16.85 -1.89
C GLN A 106 0.86 -17.64 -1.19
N GLU A 107 0.02 -18.33 -1.96
CA GLU A 107 -1.10 -19.16 -1.44
C GLU A 107 -2.10 -18.38 -0.56
N VAL A 108 -2.16 -17.06 -0.71
CA VAL A 108 -3.08 -16.21 0.05
C VAL A 108 -4.49 -16.33 -0.56
N PRO A 109 -5.53 -16.64 0.25
CA PRO A 109 -6.91 -16.73 -0.24
C PRO A 109 -7.35 -15.43 -0.93
N ILE A 110 -8.09 -15.57 -2.03
CA ILE A 110 -8.54 -14.42 -2.83
C ILE A 110 -9.40 -13.45 -2.04
N GLU A 111 -10.13 -13.95 -1.05
CA GLU A 111 -10.93 -13.16 -0.12
C GLU A 111 -10.06 -12.20 0.69
N ASP A 112 -8.92 -12.68 1.17
CA ASP A 112 -7.97 -11.87 1.94
C ASP A 112 -7.25 -10.87 1.05
N ILE A 113 -6.90 -11.26 -0.17
CA ILE A 113 -6.37 -10.33 -1.18
C ILE A 113 -7.38 -9.21 -1.46
N SER A 114 -8.65 -9.56 -1.66
CA SER A 114 -9.74 -8.60 -1.86
C SER A 114 -9.87 -7.64 -0.68
N ARG A 115 -9.79 -8.15 0.56
CA ARG A 115 -9.85 -7.33 1.77
C ARG A 115 -8.67 -6.38 1.87
N ILE A 116 -7.43 -6.88 1.71
CA ILE A 116 -6.21 -6.08 1.77
C ILE A 116 -6.23 -4.97 0.71
N LEU A 117 -6.69 -5.29 -0.49
CA LEU A 117 -6.82 -4.33 -1.58
C LEU A 117 -8.07 -3.45 -1.44
N GLY A 118 -9.00 -3.79 -0.54
CA GLY A 118 -10.24 -3.04 -0.35
C GLY A 118 -11.12 -3.02 -1.58
N HIS A 119 -11.17 -4.11 -2.31
CA HIS A 119 -12.08 -4.27 -3.42
C HIS A 119 -13.44 -4.72 -2.90
N VAL A 120 -14.48 -3.92 -3.16
CA VAL A 120 -15.86 -4.29 -2.84
C VAL A 120 -16.37 -5.35 -3.81
N ASP A 121 -15.92 -5.32 -5.06
CA ASP A 121 -16.28 -6.29 -6.09
C ASP A 121 -15.14 -7.30 -6.31
N ARG A 122 -15.45 -8.58 -6.11
CA ARG A 122 -14.55 -9.72 -6.37
C ARG A 122 -14.06 -9.76 -7.83
N ARG A 123 -14.84 -9.22 -8.78
CA ARG A 123 -14.46 -9.15 -10.20
C ARG A 123 -13.20 -8.32 -10.39
N THR A 124 -12.99 -7.29 -9.59
CA THR A 124 -11.78 -6.46 -9.68
C THR A 124 -10.53 -7.24 -9.26
N THR A 125 -10.64 -8.16 -8.31
CA THR A 125 -9.52 -9.01 -7.89
C THR A 125 -9.28 -10.15 -8.88
N SER A 126 -10.32 -10.67 -9.54
CA SER A 126 -10.19 -11.74 -10.55
C SER A 126 -9.39 -11.31 -11.79
N ILE A 127 -9.29 -10.02 -12.06
CA ILE A 127 -8.45 -9.50 -13.16
C ILE A 127 -6.98 -9.84 -12.91
N TYR A 128 -6.53 -9.75 -11.66
CA TYR A 128 -5.13 -10.07 -11.29
C TYR A 128 -4.83 -11.57 -11.38
N LEU A 129 -5.83 -12.43 -11.10
CA LEU A 129 -5.70 -13.87 -11.27
C LEU A 129 -5.59 -14.28 -12.73
N ARG A 130 -6.34 -13.64 -13.63
CA ARG A 130 -6.24 -13.91 -15.08
C ARG A 130 -4.85 -13.56 -15.61
N MET A 131 -4.24 -12.50 -15.13
CA MET A 131 -2.88 -12.12 -15.53
C MET A 131 -1.83 -13.14 -15.08
N ASP A 132 -2.11 -13.89 -14.02
CA ASP A 132 -1.22 -14.96 -13.53
C ASP A 132 -1.39 -16.24 -14.34
N VAL A 133 -2.63 -16.57 -14.74
CA VAL A 133 -2.93 -17.68 -15.66
C VAL A 133 -2.29 -17.48 -17.03
N ASP A 134 -2.27 -16.26 -17.55
CA ASP A 134 -1.59 -15.95 -18.80
C ASP A 134 -0.07 -16.11 -18.68
N SER A 135 0.50 -15.80 -17.51
CA SER A 135 1.92 -16.03 -17.21
C SER A 135 2.23 -17.52 -17.04
N LEU A 136 1.33 -18.30 -16.45
CA LEU A 136 1.45 -19.75 -16.30
C LEU A 136 1.26 -20.47 -17.64
N SER A 137 0.36 -20.00 -18.50
CA SER A 137 0.17 -20.57 -19.84
C SER A 137 1.38 -20.31 -20.74
N ALA A 138 2.10 -19.22 -20.55
CA ALA A 138 3.36 -18.94 -21.24
C ALA A 138 4.53 -19.84 -20.74
N CYS A 139 4.40 -20.41 -19.54
CA CYS A 139 5.35 -21.37 -18.98
C CYS A 139 4.93 -22.84 -19.21
N ALA A 140 3.74 -23.09 -19.74
CA ALA A 140 3.31 -24.41 -20.11
C ALA A 140 4.18 -24.91 -21.28
N LEU A 141 5.02 -25.89 -21.02
CA LEU A 141 5.81 -26.56 -22.04
C LEU A 141 4.87 -27.11 -23.09
N ASP A 142 5.13 -26.80 -24.35
CA ASP A 142 4.43 -27.36 -25.49
C ASP A 142 4.57 -28.88 -25.44
N PRO A 143 3.49 -29.67 -25.28
CA PRO A 143 3.57 -31.13 -25.20
C PRO A 143 4.19 -31.77 -26.46
N ALA A 144 4.35 -31.01 -27.54
CA ALA A 144 5.03 -31.45 -28.76
C ALA A 144 6.57 -31.53 -28.64
N VAL A 145 7.16 -31.03 -27.53
CA VAL A 145 8.63 -31.05 -27.30
C VAL A 145 9.08 -32.28 -26.50
N ILE A 146 8.15 -33.13 -26.02
CA ILE A 146 8.43 -34.31 -25.19
C ILE A 146 8.19 -35.63 -25.98
N ALA A 147 8.06 -35.58 -27.33
CA ALA A 147 7.95 -36.75 -28.18
C ALA A 147 9.27 -37.07 -28.90
#